data_24b445b4a703b6d8e4fedd41db6821a0
#
_entry.id   24b445b4a703b6d8e4fedd41db6821a0
#
_cell.length_a   1.000
_cell.length_b   1.000
_cell.length_c   1.000
_cell.angle_alpha   90.00
_cell.angle_beta   90.00
_cell.angle_gamma   90.00
#
_symmetry.space_group_name_H-M   'P 1'
#
loop_
_entity.id
_entity.type
_entity.pdbx_description
1 polymer ?
#
loop_
_entity_poly.entity_id
_entity_poly.type
_entity_poly.pdbx_seq_one_letter_code
_entity_poly.pdbx_strand_id
1 'polypeptide(L)'
;PAPQKTDSTPHTEAAMPDKAAPCRGLSAADVERIEALIDELTAQLPPLRCFVLPGSGHLSALANVCRAVSRRCERRVLDLADEAPIDPTLLIFINRLSDFLFTLARYFDHREGLPEVPWDPNA
;
A
#
# COMPACT_ATOMS: atom_id res chain seq x y z
N PRO A 1 18.68 6.49 38.53
CA PRO A 1 18.63 6.97 37.87
C PRO A 1 18.84 7.04 36.50
N ALA A 2 18.88 7.33 35.90
CA ALA A 2 19.07 7.55 34.72
C ALA A 2 19.08 6.57 33.71
N PRO A 3 19.02 5.46 34.01
CA PRO A 3 19.19 4.49 33.01
C PRO A 3 18.08 4.44 32.01
N GLN A 4 16.99 4.71 32.45
CA GLN A 4 15.92 4.37 31.61
C GLN A 4 15.79 5.21 30.43
N LYS A 5 16.12 6.39 30.58
CA LYS A 5 15.83 7.22 29.52
C LYS A 5 16.54 6.86 28.31
N THR A 6 17.52 6.18 28.44
CA THR A 6 18.30 5.98 27.30
C THR A 6 17.65 5.06 26.31
N ASP A 7 16.96 4.10 26.78
CA ASP A 7 16.58 3.10 25.87
C ASP A 7 15.36 3.42 25.11
N SER A 8 14.43 3.94 25.70
CA SER A 8 13.18 4.05 25.03
C SER A 8 13.09 5.24 24.17
N THR A 9 13.84 6.22 24.49
CA THR A 9 13.57 7.45 23.86
C THR A 9 14.19 7.70 22.54
N PRO A 10 15.27 7.08 22.15
CA PRO A 10 15.92 7.49 20.94
C PRO A 10 15.01 7.44 19.73
N HIS A 11 14.36 6.35 19.53
CA HIS A 11 13.55 6.28 18.33
C HIS A 11 12.28 7.09 18.48
N THR A 12 11.79 7.27 19.68
CA THR A 12 10.62 8.09 19.88
C THR A 12 10.93 9.54 19.57
N GLU A 13 12.04 10.00 20.03
CA GLU A 13 12.42 11.37 19.76
C GLU A 13 12.69 11.59 18.29
N ALA A 14 13.29 10.62 17.64
CA ALA A 14 13.55 10.73 16.23
C ALA A 14 12.26 10.76 15.44
N ALA A 15 11.22 10.11 15.94
CA ALA A 15 9.96 10.11 15.26
C ALA A 15 9.15 11.39 15.48
N MET A 16 9.50 12.17 16.49
CA MET A 16 8.79 13.39 16.80
C MET A 16 9.46 14.56 16.12
N PRO A 17 8.82 15.14 15.13
CA PRO A 17 9.42 16.28 14.45
C PRO A 17 9.45 17.49 15.35
N ASP A 18 10.27 18.43 14.99
CA ASP A 18 10.31 19.72 15.62
C ASP A 18 8.95 20.37 15.47
N LYS A 19 8.44 20.91 16.54
CA LYS A 19 7.13 21.54 16.52
C LYS A 19 7.07 22.74 15.60
N ALA A 20 8.19 23.37 15.38
CA ALA A 20 8.23 24.53 14.51
C ALA A 20 8.23 24.15 13.04
N ALA A 21 8.53 22.92 12.73
CA ALA A 21 8.58 22.47 11.35
C ALA A 21 7.25 21.86 10.95
N PRO A 22 6.72 22.21 9.78
CA PRO A 22 5.50 21.57 9.32
C PRO A 22 5.76 20.10 9.01
N CYS A 23 4.76 19.31 9.25
CA CYS A 23 4.79 17.93 8.84
C CYS A 23 4.84 17.85 7.33
N ARG A 24 5.76 17.04 6.82
CA ARG A 24 5.81 16.81 5.39
C ARG A 24 4.70 15.82 5.01
N GLY A 25 3.76 16.26 4.22
CA GLY A 25 2.74 15.38 3.69
C GLY A 25 3.26 14.60 2.50
N LEU A 26 2.37 13.84 1.88
CA LEU A 26 2.69 13.13 0.66
C LEU A 26 2.78 14.11 -0.49
N SER A 27 3.68 13.83 -1.42
CA SER A 27 3.89 14.70 -2.57
C SER A 27 3.65 13.92 -3.85
N ALA A 28 3.62 14.63 -4.97
CA ALA A 28 3.52 13.99 -6.28
C ALA A 28 4.69 13.01 -6.51
N ALA A 29 5.85 13.31 -5.95
CA ALA A 29 6.99 12.41 -6.07
C ALA A 29 6.73 11.06 -5.40
N ASP A 30 6.01 11.06 -4.28
CA ASP A 30 5.65 9.82 -3.59
C ASP A 30 4.71 8.98 -4.46
N VAL A 31 3.77 9.63 -5.14
CA VAL A 31 2.85 8.94 -6.05
C VAL A 31 3.62 8.37 -7.23
N GLU A 32 4.51 9.15 -7.82
CA GLU A 32 5.32 8.69 -8.94
C GLU A 32 6.17 7.49 -8.56
N ARG A 33 6.68 7.48 -7.34
CA ARG A 33 7.51 6.39 -6.87
C ARG A 33 6.73 5.10 -6.75
N ILE A 34 5.52 5.15 -6.20
CA ILE A 34 4.72 3.94 -6.07
C ILE A 34 4.24 3.46 -7.45
N GLU A 35 3.94 4.38 -8.36
CA GLU A 35 3.59 4.01 -9.73
C GLU A 35 4.76 3.35 -10.45
N ALA A 36 5.97 3.84 -10.22
CA ALA A 36 7.16 3.21 -10.80
C ALA A 36 7.37 1.80 -10.27
N LEU A 37 7.10 1.58 -9.00
CA LEU A 37 7.19 0.25 -8.40
C LEU A 37 6.15 -0.69 -9.00
N ILE A 38 4.93 -0.21 -9.23
CA ILE A 38 3.89 -1.00 -9.88
C ILE A 38 4.36 -1.41 -11.29
N ASP A 39 4.89 -0.46 -12.05
CA ASP A 39 5.35 -0.73 -13.39
C ASP A 39 6.50 -1.74 -13.41
N GLU A 40 7.42 -1.59 -12.47
CA GLU A 40 8.56 -2.50 -12.36
C GLU A 40 8.13 -3.93 -12.07
N LEU A 41 7.18 -4.12 -11.17
CA LEU A 41 6.65 -5.45 -10.88
C LEU A 41 5.83 -5.99 -12.04
N THR A 42 5.01 -5.15 -12.65
CA THR A 42 4.16 -5.54 -13.77
C THR A 42 4.98 -6.03 -14.96
N ALA A 43 6.13 -5.40 -15.17
CA ALA A 43 7.01 -5.80 -16.27
C ALA A 43 7.52 -7.23 -16.14
N GLN A 44 7.49 -7.79 -14.95
CA GLN A 44 7.93 -9.15 -14.68
C GLN A 44 6.79 -10.16 -14.70
N LEU A 45 5.56 -9.70 -14.94
CA LEU A 45 4.38 -10.55 -14.87
C LEU A 45 3.81 -10.78 -16.26
N PRO A 46 3.11 -11.91 -16.47
CA PRO A 46 2.40 -12.10 -17.73
C PRO A 46 1.27 -11.09 -17.86
N PRO A 47 0.89 -10.73 -19.10
CA PRO A 47 -0.18 -9.77 -19.31
C PRO A 47 -1.49 -10.27 -18.72
N LEU A 48 -2.26 -9.35 -18.13
CA LEU A 48 -3.61 -9.66 -17.68
C LEU A 48 -4.53 -9.78 -18.87
N ARG A 49 -5.25 -10.89 -18.94
CA ARG A 49 -6.24 -11.11 -20.00
C ARG A 49 -7.66 -11.08 -19.46
N CYS A 50 -7.80 -11.17 -18.15
CA CYS A 50 -9.09 -11.14 -17.46
C CYS A 50 -8.83 -10.78 -16.02
N PHE A 51 -9.89 -10.61 -15.25
CA PHE A 51 -9.72 -10.43 -13.81
C PHE A 51 -9.20 -11.72 -13.21
N VAL A 52 -8.26 -11.60 -12.28
CA VAL A 52 -7.67 -12.75 -11.61
C VAL A 52 -7.88 -12.61 -10.11
N LEU A 53 -7.83 -13.75 -9.45
CA LEU A 53 -7.92 -13.82 -7.99
C LEU A 53 -6.55 -14.19 -7.45
N PRO A 54 -5.73 -13.21 -7.06
CA PRO A 54 -4.46 -13.53 -6.42
C PRO A 54 -4.72 -14.01 -5.00
N GLY A 55 -3.77 -14.74 -4.43
CA GLY A 55 -3.91 -15.22 -3.07
C GLY A 55 -3.71 -16.72 -2.94
N SER A 56 -3.22 -17.37 -4.00
CA SER A 56 -3.00 -18.82 -3.98
C SER A 56 -1.88 -19.19 -3.00
N GLY A 57 -0.87 -18.36 -2.88
CA GLY A 57 0.24 -18.62 -1.97
C GLY A 57 0.08 -17.85 -0.67
N HIS A 58 0.91 -18.19 0.31
CA HIS A 58 0.83 -17.56 1.62
C HIS A 58 1.14 -16.04 1.55
N LEU A 59 2.22 -15.69 0.85
CA LEU A 59 2.61 -14.28 0.75
C LEU A 59 1.59 -13.47 -0.06
N SER A 60 1.07 -14.05 -1.13
CA SER A 60 0.07 -13.34 -1.92
C SER A 60 -1.22 -13.17 -1.15
N ALA A 61 -1.58 -14.14 -0.32
CA ALA A 61 -2.76 -14.01 0.54
C ALA A 61 -2.59 -12.87 1.54
N LEU A 62 -1.40 -12.74 2.13
CA LEU A 62 -1.11 -11.64 3.04
C LEU A 62 -1.17 -10.29 2.32
N ALA A 63 -0.61 -10.21 1.12
CA ALA A 63 -0.68 -8.98 0.33
C ALA A 63 -2.13 -8.63 0.00
N ASN A 64 -2.96 -9.62 -0.25
CA ASN A 64 -4.36 -9.40 -0.55
C ASN A 64 -5.12 -8.91 0.68
N VAL A 65 -4.78 -9.39 1.88
CA VAL A 65 -5.35 -8.85 3.12
C VAL A 65 -4.96 -7.39 3.28
N CYS A 66 -3.70 -7.05 3.04
CA CYS A 66 -3.24 -5.67 3.10
C CYS A 66 -3.99 -4.79 2.10
N ARG A 67 -4.26 -5.31 0.92
CA ARG A 67 -5.03 -4.59 -0.08
C ARG A 67 -6.45 -4.30 0.43
N ALA A 68 -7.10 -5.28 1.03
CA ALA A 68 -8.44 -5.10 1.58
C ALA A 68 -8.45 -4.03 2.66
N VAL A 69 -7.43 -4.01 3.53
CA VAL A 69 -7.30 -3.00 4.57
C VAL A 69 -7.04 -1.63 3.96
N SER A 70 -6.21 -1.54 2.92
CA SER A 70 -5.93 -0.26 2.28
C SER A 70 -7.18 0.31 1.62
N ARG A 71 -8.01 -0.53 1.02
CA ARG A 71 -9.26 -0.10 0.42
C ARG A 71 -10.25 0.39 1.48
N ARG A 72 -10.27 -0.26 2.64
CA ARG A 72 -11.10 0.23 3.75
C ARG A 72 -10.60 1.57 4.24
N CYS A 73 -9.28 1.74 4.32
CA CYS A 73 -8.68 3.00 4.70
C CYS A 73 -9.06 4.12 3.72
N GLU A 74 -9.01 3.82 2.43
CA GLU A 74 -9.43 4.79 1.41
C GLU A 74 -10.87 5.24 1.62
N ARG A 75 -11.76 4.31 1.87
CA ARG A 75 -13.18 4.66 2.10
C ARG A 75 -13.35 5.54 3.34
N ARG A 76 -12.58 5.26 4.40
CA ARG A 76 -12.64 6.09 5.60
C ARG A 76 -12.11 7.49 5.36
N VAL A 77 -11.06 7.62 4.57
CA VAL A 77 -10.53 8.94 4.22
C VAL A 77 -11.52 9.70 3.35
N LEU A 78 -12.21 9.02 2.44
CA LEU A 78 -13.25 9.65 1.63
C LEU A 78 -14.40 10.16 2.51
N ASP A 79 -14.80 9.39 3.52
CA ASP A 79 -15.81 9.84 4.46
C ASP A 79 -15.35 11.09 5.21
N LEU A 80 -14.09 11.09 5.65
CA LEU A 80 -13.53 12.25 6.35
C LEU A 80 -13.46 13.47 5.44
N ALA A 81 -13.22 13.27 4.15
CA ALA A 81 -13.12 14.37 3.19
C ALA A 81 -14.43 15.14 3.05
N ASP A 82 -15.56 14.55 3.39
CA ASP A 82 -16.83 15.24 3.39
C ASP A 82 -16.95 16.23 4.54
N GLU A 83 -16.14 16.08 5.59
CA GLU A 83 -16.24 16.89 6.79
C GLU A 83 -15.03 17.79 7.02
N ALA A 84 -13.92 17.51 6.36
CA ALA A 84 -12.68 18.25 6.58
C ALA A 84 -11.86 18.30 5.30
N PRO A 85 -11.04 19.33 5.11
CA PRO A 85 -10.17 19.37 3.93
C PRO A 85 -9.16 18.26 4.00
N ILE A 86 -9.04 17.50 2.91
CA ILE A 86 -8.08 16.42 2.77
C ILE A 86 -7.24 16.72 1.55
N ASP A 87 -5.93 16.52 1.69
CA ASP A 87 -5.02 16.67 0.56
C ASP A 87 -5.37 15.62 -0.51
N PRO A 88 -5.69 16.05 -1.73
CA PRO A 88 -6.01 15.09 -2.80
C PRO A 88 -4.88 14.09 -3.06
N THR A 89 -3.63 14.47 -2.83
CA THR A 89 -2.49 13.58 -3.03
C THR A 89 -2.59 12.35 -2.13
N LEU A 90 -3.12 12.51 -0.94
CA LEU A 90 -3.32 11.39 -0.02
C LEU A 90 -4.26 10.34 -0.63
N LEU A 91 -5.37 10.78 -1.20
CA LEU A 91 -6.33 9.86 -1.83
C LEU A 91 -5.73 9.17 -3.02
N ILE A 92 -4.99 9.91 -3.84
CA ILE A 92 -4.32 9.32 -5.01
C ILE A 92 -3.32 8.27 -4.54
N PHE A 93 -2.54 8.58 -3.52
CA PHE A 93 -1.54 7.66 -3.02
C PHE A 93 -2.17 6.37 -2.48
N ILE A 94 -3.23 6.49 -1.68
CA ILE A 94 -3.90 5.30 -1.12
C ILE A 94 -4.48 4.44 -2.24
N ASN A 95 -5.00 5.06 -3.27
CA ASN A 95 -5.52 4.33 -4.43
C ASN A 95 -4.41 3.57 -5.14
N ARG A 96 -3.25 4.23 -5.34
CA ARG A 96 -2.09 3.57 -5.96
C ARG A 96 -1.55 2.47 -5.07
N LEU A 97 -1.61 2.64 -3.76
CA LEU A 97 -1.17 1.61 -2.81
C LEU A 97 -1.99 0.34 -2.98
N SER A 98 -3.29 0.47 -3.16
CA SER A 98 -4.15 -0.68 -3.40
C SER A 98 -3.74 -1.42 -4.69
N ASP A 99 -3.44 -0.66 -5.75
CA ASP A 99 -2.98 -1.26 -7.00
C ASP A 99 -1.64 -1.94 -6.83
N PHE A 100 -0.75 -1.33 -6.06
CA PHE A 100 0.56 -1.92 -5.76
C PHE A 100 0.39 -3.25 -5.04
N LEU A 101 -0.48 -3.31 -4.06
CA LEU A 101 -0.68 -4.53 -3.27
C LEU A 101 -1.30 -5.65 -4.13
N PHE A 102 -2.18 -5.30 -5.05
CA PHE A 102 -2.70 -6.27 -6.00
C PHE A 102 -1.58 -6.84 -6.90
N THR A 103 -0.76 -5.95 -7.43
CA THR A 103 0.37 -6.35 -8.28
C THR A 103 1.37 -7.18 -7.49
N LEU A 104 1.62 -6.80 -6.24
CA LEU A 104 2.53 -7.52 -5.36
C LEU A 104 2.01 -8.93 -5.08
N ALA A 105 0.70 -9.10 -4.88
CA ALA A 105 0.12 -10.42 -4.69
C ALA A 105 0.34 -11.30 -5.92
N ARG A 106 0.13 -10.74 -7.11
CA ARG A 106 0.39 -11.47 -8.36
C ARG A 106 1.88 -11.83 -8.47
N TYR A 107 2.74 -10.90 -8.09
CA TYR A 107 4.18 -11.12 -8.15
C TYR A 107 4.61 -12.26 -7.25
N PHE A 108 4.09 -12.33 -6.03
CA PHE A 108 4.40 -13.41 -5.11
C PHE A 108 3.96 -14.76 -5.67
N ASP A 109 2.73 -14.84 -6.21
CA ASP A 109 2.27 -16.08 -6.82
C ASP A 109 3.15 -16.48 -8.00
N HIS A 110 3.52 -15.52 -8.82
CA HIS A 110 4.37 -15.79 -9.98
C HIS A 110 5.75 -16.30 -9.55
N ARG A 111 6.32 -15.67 -8.52
CA ARG A 111 7.63 -16.09 -8.01
C ARG A 111 7.58 -17.50 -7.42
N GLU A 112 6.46 -17.90 -6.88
CA GLU A 112 6.29 -19.23 -6.32
C GLU A 112 5.84 -20.25 -7.35
N GLY A 113 5.69 -19.84 -8.59
CA GLY A 113 5.28 -20.74 -9.65
C GLY A 113 3.82 -21.13 -9.60
N LEU A 114 3.01 -20.37 -8.90
CA LEU A 114 1.58 -20.64 -8.80
C LEU A 114 0.84 -20.01 -9.96
N PRO A 115 -0.16 -20.70 -10.53
CA PRO A 115 -0.91 -20.18 -11.66
C PRO A 115 -1.86 -19.08 -11.20
N GLU A 116 -2.14 -18.14 -12.11
CA GLU A 116 -3.17 -17.16 -11.88
C GLU A 116 -4.54 -17.84 -12.01
N VAL A 117 -5.44 -17.52 -11.07
CA VAL A 117 -6.78 -18.07 -11.08
C VAL A 117 -7.73 -17.02 -11.67
N PRO A 118 -8.32 -17.26 -12.83
CA PRO A 118 -9.25 -16.29 -13.41
C PRO A 118 -10.49 -16.15 -12.54
N TRP A 119 -10.99 -14.93 -12.45
CA TRP A 119 -12.26 -14.71 -11.76
C TRP A 119 -13.39 -15.06 -12.72
N ASP A 120 -14.28 -15.93 -12.26
CA ASP A 120 -15.41 -16.35 -13.05
C ASP A 120 -16.69 -15.91 -12.35
N PRO A 121 -17.41 -14.92 -12.88
CA PRO A 121 -18.62 -14.44 -12.26
C PRO A 121 -19.76 -15.45 -12.25
N ASN A 122 -19.64 -16.52 -13.04
CA ASN A 122 -20.68 -17.53 -13.12
C ASN A 122 -20.37 -18.79 -12.32
N ALA A 123 -19.26 -18.80 -11.62
CA ALA A 123 -18.86 -19.96 -10.83
C ALA A 123 -19.60 -20.03 -9.50
#